data_2348df011fe467a4b21a5a7d3d432cee
#
_entry.id   2348df011fe467a4b21a5a7d3d432cee
#
_cell.length_a   1.000
_cell.length_b   1.000
_cell.length_c   1.000
_cell.angle_alpha   90.00
_cell.angle_beta   90.00
_cell.angle_gamma   90.00
#
_symmetry.space_group_name_H-M   'P 1'
#
loop_
_entity.id
_entity.type
_entity.pdbx_description
1 polymer ?
#
loop_
_entity_poly.entity_id
_entity_poly.type
_entity_poly.pdbx_seq_one_letter_code
_entity_poly.pdbx_strand_id
1 'polypeptide(L)'
;MSGKVKSIYFLLFLSPVLFWAFSVDAKQGFTIFPAKISLTIDKGGEQENFIKVTNAGDSAVGVKIDVQDFVPTAGASGFNFVAKAPGITSLVDWIEIDRRVFNLKPNESRDIPFTVKVPSDASPGSRFAVVFFATGSSGGSQLNVSARVGALVFLTIPGDFKQSGEISNFRSPKFTYKKEAIKFDFDFTNTGTVFFEPKGTLTITNIFGQKIAEVPVEGYVVLPTGMRTISVDWLSDKWLYALFYKAHLAIAVTGKGDIATANTFIFALPLVPLVFALIILIILIFITWYIKRHFKFAIVKKENTENKNIDTQ
;
A
#
# COMPACT_ATOMS: atom_id res chain seq x y z
N MET A 1 4.04 89.03 -33.97
CA MET A 1 2.88 88.95 -33.08
C MET A 1 2.44 87.47 -33.07
N SER A 2 2.37 86.93 -31.90
CA SER A 2 2.24 85.55 -31.53
C SER A 2 0.90 84.94 -31.96
N GLY A 3 0.93 83.75 -32.60
CA GLY A 3 -0.22 82.92 -32.85
C GLY A 3 0.08 81.46 -32.38
N LYS A 4 -0.44 81.08 -31.22
CA LYS A 4 -0.25 79.81 -30.59
C LYS A 4 -1.02 78.72 -31.36
N VAL A 5 -0.31 77.70 -31.90
CA VAL A 5 -0.88 76.45 -32.46
C VAL A 5 -1.20 75.54 -31.31
N LYS A 6 -2.48 75.25 -31.11
CA LYS A 6 -2.94 74.26 -30.17
C LYS A 6 -2.84 72.86 -30.83
N SER A 7 -1.90 72.07 -30.38
CA SER A 7 -1.74 70.68 -30.79
C SER A 7 -2.80 69.82 -30.07
N ILE A 8 -3.74 69.26 -30.83
CA ILE A 8 -4.74 68.32 -30.35
C ILE A 8 -4.11 66.94 -30.37
N TYR A 9 -3.75 66.43 -29.20
CA TYR A 9 -3.36 64.99 -29.05
C TYR A 9 -4.61 64.09 -29.10
N PHE A 10 -4.80 63.43 -30.22
CA PHE A 10 -5.77 62.35 -30.38
C PHE A 10 -5.20 61.12 -29.75
N LEU A 11 -5.58 60.83 -28.49
CA LEU A 11 -5.19 59.67 -27.77
C LEU A 11 -6.03 58.50 -28.30
N LEU A 12 -5.44 57.68 -29.17
CA LEU A 12 -5.99 56.40 -29.61
C LEU A 12 -5.87 55.42 -28.42
N PHE A 13 -6.98 55.20 -27.73
CA PHE A 13 -7.12 54.15 -26.72
C PHE A 13 -7.14 52.80 -27.45
N LEU A 14 -5.98 52.17 -27.62
CA LEU A 14 -5.85 50.80 -28.06
C LEU A 14 -6.18 49.89 -26.85
N SER A 15 -7.46 49.51 -26.72
CA SER A 15 -7.91 48.54 -25.75
C SER A 15 -7.30 47.16 -26.11
N PRO A 16 -6.45 46.54 -25.24
CA PRO A 16 -6.07 45.20 -25.46
C PRO A 16 -7.27 44.29 -25.08
N VAL A 17 -7.98 43.81 -26.09
CA VAL A 17 -8.91 42.70 -25.93
C VAL A 17 -8.06 41.52 -25.47
N LEU A 18 -7.98 41.29 -24.14
CA LEU A 18 -7.46 40.05 -23.57
C LEU A 18 -8.38 38.93 -24.06
N PHE A 19 -7.96 38.24 -25.11
CA PHE A 19 -8.45 36.88 -25.39
C PHE A 19 -8.02 35.99 -24.19
N TRP A 20 -8.86 35.88 -23.20
CA TRP A 20 -8.79 34.79 -22.28
C TRP A 20 -9.05 33.50 -23.11
N ALA A 21 -7.98 32.88 -23.56
CA ALA A 21 -8.03 31.52 -24.01
C ALA A 21 -8.48 30.66 -22.79
N PHE A 22 -9.76 30.42 -22.67
CA PHE A 22 -10.26 29.35 -21.82
C PHE A 22 -9.64 28.07 -22.37
N SER A 23 -8.59 27.58 -21.69
CA SER A 23 -8.14 26.21 -21.90
C SER A 23 -9.30 25.32 -21.45
N VAL A 24 -10.09 24.86 -22.40
CA VAL A 24 -11.02 23.78 -22.17
C VAL A 24 -10.15 22.55 -21.97
N ASP A 25 -9.86 22.23 -20.70
CA ASP A 25 -9.29 20.94 -20.36
C ASP A 25 -10.32 19.90 -20.78
N ALA A 26 -10.08 19.26 -21.92
CA ALA A 26 -10.89 18.14 -22.38
C ALA A 26 -10.78 17.03 -21.33
N LYS A 27 -11.85 16.81 -20.58
CA LYS A 27 -11.93 15.78 -19.57
C LYS A 27 -11.80 14.42 -20.26
N GLN A 28 -10.62 13.84 -20.19
CA GLN A 28 -10.38 12.48 -20.65
C GLN A 28 -10.57 11.53 -19.45
N GLY A 29 -11.64 10.78 -19.46
CA GLY A 29 -11.93 9.78 -18.44
C GLY A 29 -12.43 8.50 -19.10
N PHE A 30 -11.73 7.39 -18.84
CA PHE A 30 -12.15 6.08 -19.28
C PHE A 30 -12.03 5.13 -18.11
N THR A 31 -13.13 4.53 -17.68
CA THR A 31 -13.19 3.68 -16.50
C THR A 31 -13.83 2.33 -16.79
N ILE A 32 -13.44 1.32 -16.01
CA ILE A 32 -14.03 -0.02 -16.05
C ILE A 32 -14.44 -0.45 -14.64
N PHE A 33 -15.48 -1.28 -14.55
CA PHE A 33 -15.93 -1.86 -13.30
C PHE A 33 -16.58 -3.24 -13.55
N PRO A 34 -16.25 -4.26 -12.74
CA PRO A 34 -15.21 -4.29 -11.70
C PRO A 34 -13.79 -4.37 -12.30
N ALA A 35 -12.78 -3.88 -11.56
CA ALA A 35 -11.37 -4.01 -11.95
C ALA A 35 -10.79 -5.41 -11.66
N LYS A 36 -11.46 -6.19 -10.80
CA LYS A 36 -11.09 -7.55 -10.42
C LYS A 36 -12.33 -8.44 -10.41
N ILE A 37 -12.24 -9.59 -11.07
CA ILE A 37 -13.27 -10.61 -11.15
C ILE A 37 -12.67 -11.93 -10.67
N SER A 38 -13.30 -12.55 -9.67
CA SER A 38 -12.89 -13.85 -9.15
C SER A 38 -14.00 -14.87 -9.37
N LEU A 39 -13.69 -15.94 -10.08
CA LEU A 39 -14.62 -16.97 -10.49
C LEU A 39 -14.20 -18.32 -9.92
N THR A 40 -15.18 -19.14 -9.60
CA THR A 40 -14.97 -20.56 -9.30
C THR A 40 -15.89 -21.36 -10.21
N ILE A 41 -15.30 -22.11 -11.14
CA ILE A 41 -16.05 -22.85 -12.16
C ILE A 41 -15.51 -24.27 -12.19
N ASP A 42 -16.41 -25.25 -12.15
CA ASP A 42 -16.07 -26.66 -12.26
C ASP A 42 -15.56 -27.03 -13.67
N LYS A 43 -14.89 -28.15 -13.79
CA LYS A 43 -14.47 -28.71 -15.08
C LYS A 43 -15.65 -28.92 -16.00
N GLY A 44 -15.56 -28.49 -17.25
CA GLY A 44 -16.63 -28.54 -18.23
C GLY A 44 -17.74 -27.51 -18.02
N GLY A 45 -17.64 -26.67 -16.99
CA GLY A 45 -18.60 -25.61 -16.71
C GLY A 45 -18.31 -24.33 -17.47
N GLU A 46 -19.33 -23.48 -17.54
CA GLU A 46 -19.22 -22.14 -18.12
C GLU A 46 -19.93 -21.11 -17.24
N GLN A 47 -19.47 -19.86 -17.31
CA GLN A 47 -20.09 -18.75 -16.58
C GLN A 47 -19.98 -17.47 -17.38
N GLU A 48 -21.13 -16.82 -17.54
CA GLU A 48 -21.22 -15.48 -18.13
C GLU A 48 -21.03 -14.40 -17.06
N ASN A 49 -20.30 -13.36 -17.42
CA ASN A 49 -20.03 -12.17 -16.60
C ASN A 49 -20.02 -10.93 -17.49
N PHE A 50 -19.93 -9.76 -16.89
CA PHE A 50 -19.82 -8.50 -17.62
C PHE A 50 -18.82 -7.55 -16.99
N ILE A 51 -18.28 -6.66 -17.83
CA ILE A 51 -17.44 -5.54 -17.43
C ILE A 51 -18.13 -4.27 -17.94
N LYS A 52 -18.52 -3.40 -17.00
CA LYS A 52 -19.04 -2.08 -17.33
C LYS A 52 -17.91 -1.17 -17.74
N VAL A 53 -18.02 -0.58 -18.92
CA VAL A 53 -17.06 0.35 -19.49
C VAL A 53 -17.73 1.71 -19.61
N THR A 54 -17.09 2.76 -19.13
CA THR A 54 -17.66 4.12 -19.14
C THR A 54 -16.68 5.10 -19.79
N ASN A 55 -17.16 5.84 -20.77
CA ASN A 55 -16.48 7.00 -21.30
C ASN A 55 -16.92 8.24 -20.49
N ALA A 56 -16.12 8.67 -19.52
CA ALA A 56 -16.38 9.87 -18.72
C ALA A 56 -15.79 11.14 -19.37
N GLY A 57 -15.34 11.06 -20.62
CA GLY A 57 -14.80 12.18 -21.40
C GLY A 57 -15.89 12.91 -22.19
N ASP A 58 -15.49 14.03 -22.79
CA ASP A 58 -16.38 14.95 -23.55
C ASP A 58 -16.45 14.61 -25.04
N SER A 59 -15.67 13.64 -25.51
CA SER A 59 -15.63 13.20 -26.91
C SER A 59 -15.91 11.69 -27.03
N ALA A 60 -16.41 11.29 -28.20
CA ALA A 60 -16.61 9.86 -28.51
C ALA A 60 -15.23 9.18 -28.64
N VAL A 61 -15.13 7.96 -28.12
CA VAL A 61 -13.89 7.15 -28.18
C VAL A 61 -14.15 5.80 -28.83
N GLY A 62 -13.21 5.38 -29.69
CA GLY A 62 -13.15 4.01 -30.15
C GLY A 62 -12.53 3.12 -29.08
N VAL A 63 -13.13 1.98 -28.81
CA VAL A 63 -12.65 1.00 -27.82
C VAL A 63 -12.30 -0.30 -28.54
N LYS A 64 -11.11 -0.82 -28.25
CA LYS A 64 -10.66 -2.16 -28.68
C LYS A 64 -10.42 -3.01 -27.45
N ILE A 65 -10.97 -4.23 -27.45
CA ILE A 65 -10.76 -5.23 -26.41
C ILE A 65 -9.64 -6.18 -26.83
N ASP A 66 -8.74 -6.44 -25.90
CA ASP A 66 -7.67 -7.42 -26.02
C ASP A 66 -7.60 -8.24 -24.74
N VAL A 67 -7.40 -9.55 -24.86
CA VAL A 67 -7.27 -10.47 -23.72
C VAL A 67 -5.87 -11.00 -23.71
N GLN A 68 -5.22 -10.89 -22.54
CA GLN A 68 -3.87 -11.39 -22.31
C GLN A 68 -3.83 -12.15 -21.01
N ASP A 69 -2.92 -13.10 -20.91
CA ASP A 69 -2.59 -13.71 -19.63
C ASP A 69 -1.65 -12.80 -18.82
N PHE A 70 -1.52 -13.06 -17.54
CA PHE A 70 -0.49 -12.45 -16.72
C PHE A 70 0.19 -13.48 -15.84
N VAL A 71 1.48 -13.26 -15.63
CA VAL A 71 2.37 -14.14 -14.87
C VAL A 71 3.11 -13.35 -13.81
N PRO A 72 3.55 -14.00 -12.69
CA PRO A 72 4.37 -13.30 -11.71
C PRO A 72 5.66 -12.79 -12.34
N THR A 73 6.13 -11.62 -11.89
CA THR A 73 7.47 -11.14 -12.23
C THR A 73 8.48 -11.93 -11.41
N ALA A 74 9.44 -12.57 -12.09
CA ALA A 74 10.46 -13.37 -11.42
C ALA A 74 11.30 -12.51 -10.45
N GLY A 75 11.40 -12.95 -9.20
CA GLY A 75 12.22 -12.30 -8.17
C GLY A 75 11.78 -10.89 -7.76
N ALA A 76 10.59 -10.45 -8.16
CA ALA A 76 10.07 -9.13 -7.83
C ALA A 76 8.56 -9.13 -7.62
N SER A 77 8.04 -8.09 -6.95
CA SER A 77 6.60 -7.87 -6.85
C SER A 77 6.02 -7.41 -8.17
N GLY A 78 4.86 -7.96 -8.55
CA GLY A 78 4.11 -7.52 -9.73
C GLY A 78 3.75 -8.63 -10.69
N PHE A 79 3.23 -8.21 -11.85
CA PHE A 79 2.78 -9.09 -12.92
C PHE A 79 3.35 -8.61 -14.25
N ASN A 80 3.69 -9.57 -15.11
CA ASN A 80 3.98 -9.33 -16.52
C ASN A 80 2.79 -9.79 -17.35
N PHE A 81 2.32 -8.95 -18.25
CA PHE A 81 1.27 -9.30 -19.20
C PHE A 81 1.89 -9.96 -20.42
N VAL A 82 1.36 -11.12 -20.78
CA VAL A 82 1.83 -11.93 -21.90
C VAL A 82 0.65 -12.34 -22.79
N ALA A 83 0.87 -12.49 -24.08
CA ALA A 83 -0.21 -12.89 -24.99
C ALA A 83 -0.84 -14.21 -24.56
N LYS A 84 0.00 -15.17 -24.12
CA LYS A 84 -0.42 -16.44 -23.54
C LYS A 84 0.64 -16.92 -22.56
N ALA A 85 0.21 -17.30 -21.35
CA ALA A 85 1.08 -17.85 -20.34
C ALA A 85 1.49 -19.29 -20.69
N PRO A 86 2.72 -19.71 -20.34
CA PRO A 86 3.11 -21.10 -20.49
C PRO A 86 2.41 -21.99 -19.46
N GLY A 87 2.15 -23.25 -19.84
CA GLY A 87 1.62 -24.28 -18.96
C GLY A 87 0.15 -24.10 -18.58
N ILE A 88 -0.20 -24.51 -17.37
CA ILE A 88 -1.59 -24.69 -16.93
C ILE A 88 -2.24 -23.37 -16.41
N THR A 89 -1.54 -22.25 -16.36
CA THR A 89 -2.06 -21.01 -15.76
C THR A 89 -2.75 -20.08 -16.75
N SER A 90 -2.70 -20.40 -18.06
CA SER A 90 -3.34 -19.63 -19.13
C SER A 90 -4.86 -19.69 -19.03
N LEU A 91 -5.51 -18.55 -19.20
CA LEU A 91 -6.97 -18.39 -19.25
C LEU A 91 -7.44 -17.77 -20.56
N VAL A 92 -6.54 -17.19 -21.35
CA VAL A 92 -6.87 -16.40 -22.54
C VAL A 92 -7.74 -17.13 -23.56
N ASP A 93 -7.49 -18.43 -23.78
CA ASP A 93 -8.25 -19.25 -24.75
C ASP A 93 -9.67 -19.63 -24.26
N TRP A 94 -9.95 -19.41 -22.97
CA TRP A 94 -11.23 -19.79 -22.35
C TRP A 94 -12.17 -18.62 -22.18
N ILE A 95 -11.70 -17.39 -22.52
CA ILE A 95 -12.48 -16.17 -22.46
C ILE A 95 -13.04 -15.86 -23.85
N GLU A 96 -14.34 -15.93 -23.99
CA GLU A 96 -15.07 -15.55 -25.19
C GLU A 96 -15.69 -14.17 -25.06
N ILE A 97 -15.47 -13.30 -26.03
CA ILE A 97 -16.05 -11.95 -26.11
C ILE A 97 -16.51 -11.72 -27.55
N ASP A 98 -17.81 -11.54 -27.73
CA ASP A 98 -18.41 -11.45 -29.07
C ASP A 98 -17.97 -10.19 -29.83
N ARG A 99 -17.93 -9.06 -29.17
CA ARG A 99 -17.61 -7.80 -29.80
C ARG A 99 -16.34 -7.19 -29.20
N ARG A 100 -15.26 -7.22 -29.98
CA ARG A 100 -13.98 -6.70 -29.54
C ARG A 100 -13.68 -5.26 -29.95
N VAL A 101 -14.52 -4.63 -30.78
CA VAL A 101 -14.36 -3.23 -31.23
C VAL A 101 -15.72 -2.55 -31.22
N PHE A 102 -15.82 -1.38 -30.61
CA PHE A 102 -17.03 -0.57 -30.55
C PHE A 102 -16.67 0.90 -30.21
N ASN A 103 -17.66 1.79 -30.38
CA ASN A 103 -17.54 3.20 -30.00
C ASN A 103 -18.39 3.49 -28.78
N LEU A 104 -17.95 4.38 -27.91
CA LEU A 104 -18.71 4.97 -26.82
C LEU A 104 -18.82 6.47 -27.02
N LYS A 105 -20.05 6.99 -26.92
CA LYS A 105 -20.33 8.42 -26.92
C LYS A 105 -19.84 9.06 -25.61
N PRO A 106 -19.72 10.39 -25.54
CA PRO A 106 -19.47 11.08 -24.27
C PRO A 106 -20.46 10.65 -23.19
N ASN A 107 -19.97 10.36 -22.00
CA ASN A 107 -20.73 9.90 -20.83
C ASN A 107 -21.54 8.60 -21.03
N GLU A 108 -21.26 7.83 -22.08
CA GLU A 108 -21.89 6.52 -22.31
C GLU A 108 -21.22 5.45 -21.45
N SER A 109 -22.04 4.61 -20.82
CA SER A 109 -21.63 3.37 -20.19
C SER A 109 -22.21 2.18 -20.95
N ARG A 110 -21.43 1.12 -21.05
CA ARG A 110 -21.85 -0.13 -21.70
C ARG A 110 -21.35 -1.33 -20.92
N ASP A 111 -22.24 -2.30 -20.70
CA ASP A 111 -21.88 -3.60 -20.15
C ASP A 111 -21.37 -4.48 -21.30
N ILE A 112 -20.18 -5.01 -21.15
CA ILE A 112 -19.53 -5.90 -22.10
C ILE A 112 -19.61 -7.32 -21.54
N PRO A 113 -20.47 -8.17 -22.06
CA PRO A 113 -20.54 -9.56 -21.64
C PRO A 113 -19.33 -10.34 -22.12
N PHE A 114 -18.89 -11.26 -21.29
CA PHE A 114 -17.90 -12.28 -21.64
C PHE A 114 -18.23 -13.59 -20.94
N THR A 115 -17.89 -14.69 -21.59
CA THR A 115 -18.09 -16.03 -21.05
C THR A 115 -16.76 -16.71 -20.81
N VAL A 116 -16.61 -17.34 -19.65
CA VAL A 116 -15.47 -18.22 -19.36
C VAL A 116 -15.95 -19.67 -19.50
N LYS A 117 -15.33 -20.42 -20.42
CA LYS A 117 -15.63 -21.83 -20.67
C LYS A 117 -14.46 -22.71 -20.22
N VAL A 118 -14.69 -23.52 -19.20
CA VAL A 118 -13.67 -24.43 -18.66
C VAL A 118 -13.75 -25.78 -19.37
N PRO A 119 -12.67 -26.25 -20.01
CA PRO A 119 -12.64 -27.58 -20.60
C PRO A 119 -12.87 -28.70 -19.59
N SER A 120 -13.47 -29.81 -20.01
CA SER A 120 -13.75 -30.96 -19.14
C SER A 120 -12.47 -31.68 -18.63
N ASP A 121 -11.37 -31.55 -19.36
CA ASP A 121 -10.03 -32.08 -19.02
C ASP A 121 -9.14 -31.09 -18.27
N ALA A 122 -9.66 -29.89 -17.93
CA ALA A 122 -8.90 -28.86 -17.23
C ALA A 122 -8.38 -29.37 -15.88
N SER A 123 -7.11 -29.11 -15.59
CA SER A 123 -6.50 -29.43 -14.30
C SER A 123 -6.96 -28.47 -13.20
N PRO A 124 -7.19 -28.96 -11.95
CA PRO A 124 -7.47 -28.08 -10.80
C PRO A 124 -6.38 -27.02 -10.58
N GLY A 125 -6.77 -25.92 -9.95
CA GLY A 125 -5.85 -24.81 -9.68
C GLY A 125 -6.33 -23.48 -10.25
N SER A 126 -5.45 -22.48 -10.26
CA SER A 126 -5.81 -21.14 -10.69
C SER A 126 -5.31 -20.79 -12.09
N ARG A 127 -6.09 -19.97 -12.78
CA ARG A 127 -5.78 -19.42 -14.10
C ARG A 127 -6.01 -17.91 -14.11
N PHE A 128 -5.31 -17.20 -14.98
CA PHE A 128 -5.26 -15.75 -14.89
C PHE A 128 -5.28 -15.11 -16.27
N ALA A 129 -6.17 -14.14 -16.45
CA ALA A 129 -6.17 -13.29 -17.64
C ALA A 129 -6.54 -11.86 -17.28
N VAL A 130 -6.26 -10.94 -18.17
CA VAL A 130 -6.69 -9.56 -18.13
C VAL A 130 -7.46 -9.23 -19.39
N VAL A 131 -8.63 -8.66 -19.21
CA VAL A 131 -9.42 -8.09 -20.32
C VAL A 131 -9.07 -6.62 -20.40
N PHE A 132 -8.28 -6.26 -21.40
CA PHE A 132 -7.88 -4.88 -21.65
C PHE A 132 -8.87 -4.16 -22.55
N PHE A 133 -9.09 -2.90 -22.22
CA PHE A 133 -9.84 -1.95 -23.03
C PHE A 133 -8.89 -0.81 -23.41
N ALA A 134 -8.56 -0.72 -24.69
CA ALA A 134 -7.72 0.33 -25.24
C ALA A 134 -8.58 1.35 -25.95
N THR A 135 -8.38 2.63 -25.64
CA THR A 135 -9.08 3.74 -26.31
C THR A 135 -8.13 4.46 -27.24
N GLY A 136 -8.67 5.02 -28.33
CA GLY A 136 -7.91 5.81 -29.25
C GLY A 136 -8.80 6.57 -30.23
N SER A 137 -8.26 7.57 -30.91
CA SER A 137 -8.94 8.25 -32.02
C SER A 137 -8.92 7.37 -33.26
N SER A 138 -10.09 7.17 -33.87
CA SER A 138 -10.22 6.49 -35.14
C SER A 138 -9.81 7.46 -36.27
N GLY A 139 -8.53 7.55 -36.54
CA GLY A 139 -7.98 8.35 -37.63
C GLY A 139 -6.97 7.53 -38.45
N GLY A 140 -7.47 6.84 -39.51
CA GLY A 140 -6.62 6.05 -40.38
C GLY A 140 -6.47 4.56 -39.97
N SER A 141 -5.54 3.84 -40.63
CA SER A 141 -5.35 2.40 -40.44
C SER A 141 -4.73 1.98 -39.11
N GLN A 142 -4.32 2.92 -38.27
CA GLN A 142 -3.71 2.69 -36.94
C GLN A 142 -4.49 3.41 -35.84
N LEU A 143 -4.84 2.66 -34.79
CA LEU A 143 -5.41 3.21 -33.57
C LEU A 143 -4.29 3.82 -32.73
N ASN A 144 -4.24 5.15 -32.60
CA ASN A 144 -3.35 5.78 -31.62
C ASN A 144 -3.95 5.56 -30.24
N VAL A 145 -3.35 4.64 -29.47
CA VAL A 145 -3.81 4.31 -28.11
C VAL A 145 -3.59 5.50 -27.18
N SER A 146 -4.69 6.08 -26.68
CA SER A 146 -4.66 7.20 -25.73
C SER A 146 -4.69 6.74 -24.27
N ALA A 147 -5.41 5.64 -23.99
CA ALA A 147 -5.47 5.02 -22.67
C ALA A 147 -5.70 3.51 -22.81
N ARG A 148 -5.17 2.74 -21.85
CA ARG A 148 -5.40 1.30 -21.74
C ARG A 148 -5.67 0.96 -20.28
N VAL A 149 -6.82 0.36 -20.00
CA VAL A 149 -7.20 -0.13 -18.67
C VAL A 149 -7.58 -1.60 -18.77
N GLY A 150 -7.41 -2.37 -17.68
CA GLY A 150 -7.64 -3.81 -17.69
C GLY A 150 -8.40 -4.29 -16.47
N ALA A 151 -9.37 -5.20 -16.68
CA ALA A 151 -10.02 -5.98 -15.65
C ALA A 151 -9.29 -7.31 -15.47
N LEU A 152 -8.80 -7.57 -14.26
CA LEU A 152 -8.13 -8.82 -13.91
C LEU A 152 -9.16 -9.92 -13.66
N VAL A 153 -9.03 -11.04 -14.35
CA VAL A 153 -9.88 -12.23 -14.19
C VAL A 153 -9.08 -13.34 -13.55
N PHE A 154 -9.54 -13.80 -12.41
CA PHE A 154 -8.99 -14.92 -11.63
C PHE A 154 -9.99 -16.06 -11.68
N LEU A 155 -9.60 -17.19 -12.18
CA LEU A 155 -10.40 -18.41 -12.19
C LEU A 155 -9.77 -19.42 -11.25
N THR A 156 -10.58 -20.05 -10.40
CA THR A 156 -10.22 -21.23 -9.62
C THR A 156 -11.05 -22.42 -10.12
N ILE A 157 -10.37 -23.52 -10.46
CA ILE A 157 -11.00 -24.78 -10.80
C ILE A 157 -10.89 -25.68 -9.56
N PRO A 158 -12.03 -26.11 -8.97
CA PRO A 158 -12.04 -26.98 -7.80
C PRO A 158 -11.34 -28.33 -8.05
N GLY A 159 -10.83 -28.93 -6.98
CA GLY A 159 -10.14 -30.22 -6.98
C GLY A 159 -8.95 -30.23 -6.03
N ASP A 160 -8.06 -31.18 -6.20
CA ASP A 160 -6.83 -31.25 -5.42
C ASP A 160 -5.87 -30.13 -5.84
N PHE A 161 -5.72 -29.13 -4.97
CA PHE A 161 -4.75 -28.06 -5.11
C PHE A 161 -3.99 -27.83 -3.80
N LYS A 162 -2.75 -27.37 -3.94
CA LYS A 162 -1.91 -27.01 -2.81
C LYS A 162 -2.04 -25.52 -2.53
N GLN A 163 -2.39 -25.18 -1.29
CA GLN A 163 -2.34 -23.82 -0.79
C GLN A 163 -1.22 -23.72 0.24
N SER A 164 -0.18 -22.96 -0.04
CA SER A 164 0.97 -22.80 0.85
C SER A 164 1.73 -21.52 0.52
N GLY A 165 2.40 -20.96 1.51
CA GLY A 165 3.20 -19.75 1.34
C GLY A 165 4.29 -19.64 2.39
N GLU A 166 5.30 -18.84 2.10
CA GLU A 166 6.47 -18.61 2.94
C GLU A 166 6.71 -17.13 3.13
N ILE A 167 7.13 -16.75 4.36
CA ILE A 167 7.54 -15.40 4.70
C ILE A 167 9.06 -15.35 4.70
N SER A 168 9.61 -14.36 4.01
CA SER A 168 11.04 -14.06 4.05
C SER A 168 11.28 -12.55 4.19
N ASN A 169 12.51 -12.16 4.48
CA ASN A 169 12.94 -10.77 4.54
C ASN A 169 12.05 -9.87 5.41
N PHE A 170 11.55 -10.37 6.55
CA PHE A 170 10.79 -9.54 7.48
C PHE A 170 11.70 -8.50 8.13
N ARG A 171 11.48 -7.24 7.80
CA ARG A 171 12.32 -6.11 8.17
C ARG A 171 11.51 -4.91 8.63
N SER A 172 12.13 -4.11 9.47
CA SER A 172 11.64 -2.81 9.93
C SER A 172 12.84 -1.87 10.09
N PRO A 173 12.66 -0.56 10.24
CA PRO A 173 13.71 0.32 10.71
C PRO A 173 14.26 -0.22 12.03
N LYS A 174 15.59 -0.46 12.10
CA LYS A 174 16.23 -0.97 13.33
C LYS A 174 16.14 0.02 14.48
N PHE A 175 15.95 1.30 14.15
CA PHE A 175 15.99 2.40 15.10
C PHE A 175 14.90 3.43 14.77
N THR A 176 14.14 3.87 15.77
CA THR A 176 13.21 4.99 15.67
C THR A 176 13.36 5.92 16.87
N TYR A 177 13.23 7.22 16.66
CA TYR A 177 13.33 8.25 17.67
C TYR A 177 12.24 9.32 17.55
N LYS A 178 11.38 9.18 16.55
CA LYS A 178 10.28 10.10 16.27
C LYS A 178 8.94 9.40 16.47
N LYS A 179 7.88 10.19 16.64
CA LYS A 179 6.50 9.72 16.59
C LYS A 179 6.03 9.75 15.14
N GLU A 180 6.47 8.79 14.36
CA GLU A 180 6.09 8.60 12.96
C GLU A 180 5.69 7.14 12.72
N ALA A 181 5.03 6.88 11.60
CA ALA A 181 4.66 5.53 11.23
C ALA A 181 5.92 4.65 11.03
N ILE A 182 5.93 3.51 11.69
CA ILE A 182 6.99 2.50 11.55
C ILE A 182 6.55 1.53 10.48
N LYS A 183 7.31 1.49 9.39
CA LYS A 183 7.03 0.63 8.26
C LYS A 183 7.68 -0.74 8.46
N PHE A 184 6.86 -1.78 8.32
CA PHE A 184 7.31 -3.17 8.29
C PHE A 184 7.12 -3.71 6.89
N ASP A 185 8.16 -4.30 6.32
CA ASP A 185 8.12 -4.95 5.02
C ASP A 185 8.44 -6.43 5.19
N PHE A 186 7.75 -7.27 4.46
CA PHE A 186 8.09 -8.67 4.33
C PHE A 186 7.79 -9.17 2.92
N ASP A 187 8.51 -10.18 2.50
CA ASP A 187 8.29 -10.84 1.23
C ASP A 187 7.48 -12.11 1.47
N PHE A 188 6.33 -12.21 0.81
CA PHE A 188 5.49 -13.39 0.81
C PHE A 188 5.62 -14.10 -0.54
N THR A 189 6.04 -15.38 -0.50
CA THR A 189 6.14 -16.25 -1.67
C THR A 189 5.04 -17.29 -1.64
N ASN A 190 4.24 -17.37 -2.69
CA ASN A 190 3.23 -18.40 -2.85
C ASN A 190 3.86 -19.68 -3.42
N THR A 191 3.97 -20.72 -2.58
CA THR A 191 4.52 -22.05 -2.97
C THR A 191 3.42 -23.06 -3.31
N GLY A 192 2.18 -22.58 -3.44
CA GLY A 192 1.01 -23.37 -3.82
C GLY A 192 0.73 -23.39 -5.31
N THR A 193 -0.42 -23.97 -5.68
CA THR A 193 -0.91 -24.06 -7.08
C THR A 193 -2.12 -23.19 -7.36
N VAL A 194 -2.60 -22.46 -6.34
CA VAL A 194 -3.69 -21.48 -6.46
C VAL A 194 -3.20 -20.10 -6.03
N PHE A 195 -3.82 -19.05 -6.55
CA PHE A 195 -3.53 -17.69 -6.07
C PHE A 195 -3.95 -17.55 -4.61
N PHE A 196 -3.28 -16.65 -3.93
CA PHE A 196 -3.47 -16.46 -2.51
C PHE A 196 -3.46 -14.96 -2.15
N GLU A 197 -4.33 -14.57 -1.23
CA GLU A 197 -4.33 -13.25 -0.61
C GLU A 197 -3.89 -13.42 0.85
N PRO A 198 -2.60 -13.18 1.19
CA PRO A 198 -2.13 -13.37 2.55
C PRO A 198 -2.86 -12.42 3.50
N LYS A 199 -3.46 -12.99 4.53
CA LYS A 199 -4.12 -12.25 5.61
C LYS A 199 -3.54 -12.67 6.94
N GLY A 200 -3.42 -11.74 7.86
CA GLY A 200 -2.83 -12.05 9.16
C GLY A 200 -2.78 -10.88 10.10
N THR A 201 -1.85 -10.94 11.03
CA THR A 201 -1.72 -9.95 12.08
C THR A 201 -0.26 -9.70 12.39
N LEU A 202 0.08 -8.44 12.54
CA LEU A 202 1.34 -7.96 13.09
C LEU A 202 1.12 -7.55 14.55
N THR A 203 1.67 -8.34 15.49
CA THR A 203 1.60 -8.05 16.93
C THR A 203 2.90 -7.44 17.40
N ILE A 204 2.81 -6.31 18.11
CA ILE A 204 3.95 -5.60 18.67
C ILE A 204 3.91 -5.70 20.18
N THR A 205 5.01 -6.19 20.77
CA THR A 205 5.17 -6.35 22.22
C THR A 205 6.40 -5.60 22.71
N ASN A 206 6.36 -5.11 23.96
CA ASN A 206 7.53 -4.54 24.63
C ASN A 206 8.41 -5.64 25.26
N ILE A 207 9.53 -5.24 25.86
CA ILE A 207 10.46 -6.16 26.57
C ILE A 207 9.82 -6.92 27.73
N PHE A 208 8.69 -6.43 28.26
CA PHE A 208 7.97 -7.08 29.35
C PHE A 208 6.90 -8.06 28.86
N GLY A 209 6.81 -8.29 27.53
CA GLY A 209 5.83 -9.16 26.92
C GLY A 209 4.42 -8.55 26.80
N GLN A 210 4.23 -7.26 27.16
CA GLN A 210 2.94 -6.60 27.04
C GLN A 210 2.66 -6.28 25.56
N LYS A 211 1.46 -6.61 25.10
CA LYS A 211 0.97 -6.26 23.76
C LYS A 211 0.73 -4.74 23.70
N ILE A 212 1.44 -4.10 22.78
CA ILE A 212 1.37 -2.64 22.54
C ILE A 212 0.42 -2.34 21.40
N ALA A 213 0.45 -3.17 20.34
CA ALA A 213 -0.41 -3.00 19.19
C ALA A 213 -0.68 -4.35 18.50
N GLU A 214 -1.78 -4.37 17.77
CA GLU A 214 -2.14 -5.43 16.85
C GLU A 214 -2.65 -4.78 15.57
N VAL A 215 -1.92 -4.98 14.47
CA VAL A 215 -2.19 -4.35 13.18
C VAL A 215 -2.63 -5.44 12.22
N PRO A 216 -3.82 -5.36 11.63
CA PRO A 216 -4.25 -6.31 10.63
C PRO A 216 -3.35 -6.21 9.39
N VAL A 217 -3.03 -7.36 8.82
CA VAL A 217 -2.28 -7.47 7.58
C VAL A 217 -3.24 -7.96 6.50
N GLU A 218 -3.49 -7.09 5.53
CA GLU A 218 -4.23 -7.44 4.33
C GLU A 218 -3.26 -7.45 3.15
N GLY A 219 -3.15 -8.61 2.53
CA GLY A 219 -2.26 -8.79 1.40
C GLY A 219 -2.95 -8.59 0.07
N TYR A 220 -2.13 -8.36 -0.92
CA TYR A 220 -2.57 -8.39 -2.31
C TYR A 220 -2.50 -9.82 -2.86
N VAL A 221 -3.18 -10.08 -3.97
CA VAL A 221 -3.09 -11.35 -4.68
C VAL A 221 -1.63 -11.70 -4.99
N VAL A 222 -1.23 -12.91 -4.60
CA VAL A 222 0.07 -13.51 -4.95
C VAL A 222 -0.20 -14.76 -5.79
N LEU A 223 0.26 -14.74 -7.04
CA LEU A 223 0.09 -15.84 -7.98
C LEU A 223 0.96 -17.05 -7.56
N PRO A 224 0.62 -18.28 -7.98
CA PRO A 224 1.49 -19.43 -7.81
C PRO A 224 2.92 -19.14 -8.28
N THR A 225 3.92 -19.58 -7.53
CA THR A 225 5.35 -19.32 -7.73
C THR A 225 5.76 -17.83 -7.67
N GLY A 226 4.80 -16.94 -7.47
CA GLY A 226 5.04 -15.50 -7.35
C GLY A 226 5.46 -15.09 -5.94
N MET A 227 6.21 -13.98 -5.89
CA MET A 227 6.59 -13.31 -4.66
C MET A 227 6.00 -11.89 -4.65
N ARG A 228 5.64 -11.41 -3.46
CA ARG A 228 5.21 -10.02 -3.30
C ARG A 228 5.71 -9.45 -2.00
N THR A 229 6.30 -8.26 -2.07
CA THR A 229 6.61 -7.47 -0.88
C THR A 229 5.34 -6.80 -0.38
N ILE A 230 5.02 -7.04 0.88
CA ILE A 230 3.86 -6.46 1.57
C ILE A 230 4.39 -5.51 2.63
N SER A 231 3.81 -4.33 2.67
CA SER A 231 4.15 -3.28 3.64
C SER A 231 3.00 -3.08 4.61
N VAL A 232 3.34 -2.98 5.89
CA VAL A 232 2.40 -2.69 6.97
C VAL A 232 2.92 -1.51 7.77
N ASP A 233 2.12 -0.46 7.88
CA ASP A 233 2.48 0.73 8.63
C ASP A 233 1.83 0.69 10.01
N TRP A 234 2.63 0.90 11.04
CA TRP A 234 2.17 1.06 12.41
C TRP A 234 2.47 2.46 12.93
N LEU A 235 1.42 3.22 13.22
CA LEU A 235 1.52 4.50 13.91
C LEU A 235 1.19 4.29 15.39
N SER A 236 2.16 4.54 16.26
CA SER A 236 1.93 4.50 17.70
C SER A 236 1.27 5.80 18.19
N ASP A 237 0.13 5.70 18.88
CA ASP A 237 -0.53 6.84 19.51
C ASP A 237 0.27 7.42 20.69
N LYS A 238 1.14 6.61 21.28
CA LYS A 238 1.96 6.94 22.44
C LYS A 238 3.45 6.96 22.10
N TRP A 239 4.21 7.70 22.91
CA TRP A 239 5.68 7.59 22.85
C TRP A 239 6.14 6.18 23.24
N LEU A 240 7.14 5.70 22.53
CA LEU A 240 7.75 4.38 22.77
C LEU A 240 8.88 4.52 23.79
N TYR A 241 8.63 4.08 25.01
CA TYR A 241 9.58 4.24 26.11
C TYR A 241 10.36 2.97 26.48
N ALA A 242 9.91 1.80 26.00
CA ALA A 242 10.47 0.52 26.42
C ALA A 242 11.78 0.13 25.75
N LEU A 243 12.41 1.04 25.03
CA LEU A 243 13.65 0.89 24.27
C LEU A 243 13.61 -0.19 23.19
N PHE A 244 13.19 -1.41 23.52
CA PHE A 244 13.09 -2.53 22.58
C PHE A 244 11.65 -3.01 22.45
N TYR A 245 11.26 -3.28 21.20
CA TYR A 245 9.98 -3.85 20.86
C TYR A 245 10.19 -5.03 19.93
N LYS A 246 9.44 -6.10 20.14
CA LYS A 246 9.39 -7.26 19.27
C LYS A 246 8.14 -7.15 18.39
N ALA A 247 8.33 -7.25 17.10
CA ALA A 247 7.25 -7.37 16.12
C ALA A 247 7.14 -8.84 15.69
N HIS A 248 5.98 -9.43 15.90
CA HIS A 248 5.64 -10.81 15.55
C HIS A 248 4.59 -10.78 14.45
N LEU A 249 4.96 -11.28 13.28
CA LEU A 249 4.09 -11.40 12.11
C LEU A 249 3.54 -12.82 12.04
N ALA A 250 2.22 -12.98 11.89
CA ALA A 250 1.54 -14.24 11.70
C ALA A 250 0.60 -14.16 10.50
N ILE A 251 0.84 -14.94 9.46
CA ILE A 251 0.07 -14.96 8.20
C ILE A 251 -0.54 -16.35 8.01
N ALA A 252 -1.86 -16.39 7.81
CA ALA A 252 -2.54 -17.62 7.42
C ALA A 252 -2.08 -18.01 6.00
N VAL A 253 -1.54 -19.20 5.83
CA VAL A 253 -1.00 -19.70 4.55
C VAL A 253 -1.85 -20.79 3.92
N THR A 254 -2.82 -21.32 4.67
CA THR A 254 -3.81 -22.26 4.16
C THR A 254 -5.19 -21.95 4.71
N GLY A 255 -6.24 -22.36 4.01
CA GLY A 255 -7.61 -22.33 4.53
C GLY A 255 -7.85 -23.28 5.72
N LYS A 256 -6.85 -24.10 6.08
CA LYS A 256 -6.91 -25.09 7.17
C LYS A 256 -6.26 -24.60 8.46
N GLY A 257 -5.79 -23.36 8.51
CA GLY A 257 -5.24 -22.73 9.71
C GLY A 257 -3.73 -22.83 9.88
N ASP A 258 -2.97 -23.32 8.89
CA ASP A 258 -1.52 -23.23 8.93
C ASP A 258 -1.07 -21.77 8.89
N ILE A 259 -0.11 -21.43 9.75
CA ILE A 259 0.35 -20.06 9.93
C ILE A 259 1.86 -19.99 9.68
N ALA A 260 2.27 -19.13 8.76
CA ALA A 260 3.67 -18.73 8.64
C ALA A 260 3.94 -17.56 9.60
N THR A 261 5.06 -17.63 10.33
CA THR A 261 5.42 -16.60 11.29
C THR A 261 6.82 -16.06 11.05
N ALA A 262 7.02 -14.78 11.37
CA ALA A 262 8.33 -14.14 11.35
C ALA A 262 8.44 -13.14 12.49
N ASN A 263 9.67 -12.84 12.93
CA ASN A 263 9.93 -11.88 13.99
C ASN A 263 10.99 -10.88 13.56
N THR A 264 10.85 -9.64 14.01
CA THR A 264 11.87 -8.61 13.94
C THR A 264 11.85 -7.75 15.19
N PHE A 265 12.88 -6.93 15.39
CA PHE A 265 13.01 -6.08 16.56
C PHE A 265 13.21 -4.63 16.14
N ILE A 266 12.64 -3.72 16.95
CA ILE A 266 12.78 -2.28 16.80
C ILE A 266 13.42 -1.74 18.09
N PHE A 267 14.42 -0.89 17.93
CA PHE A 267 14.96 -0.09 19.02
C PHE A 267 14.34 1.31 18.94
N ALA A 268 13.57 1.68 19.96
CA ALA A 268 12.92 2.98 20.04
C ALA A 268 13.56 3.85 21.13
N LEU A 269 14.19 4.95 20.73
CA LEU A 269 14.81 5.89 21.66
C LEU A 269 13.95 7.16 21.76
N PRO A 270 13.30 7.39 22.91
CA PRO A 270 12.50 8.59 23.11
C PRO A 270 13.39 9.82 23.37
N LEU A 271 13.95 10.40 22.30
CA LEU A 271 14.92 11.50 22.41
C LEU A 271 14.39 12.69 23.19
N VAL A 272 13.14 13.09 22.98
CA VAL A 272 12.55 14.27 23.65
C VAL A 272 12.53 14.12 25.17
N PRO A 273 11.89 13.08 25.76
CA PRO A 273 11.94 12.89 27.21
C PRO A 273 13.36 12.64 27.74
N LEU A 274 14.24 12.02 26.96
CA LEU A 274 15.62 11.81 27.36
C LEU A 274 16.41 13.11 27.48
N VAL A 275 16.22 14.04 26.55
CA VAL A 275 16.80 15.40 26.63
C VAL A 275 16.28 16.15 27.85
N PHE A 276 14.95 16.10 28.13
CA PHE A 276 14.38 16.71 29.33
C PHE A 276 14.96 16.09 30.61
N ALA A 277 15.08 14.77 30.68
CA ALA A 277 15.69 14.10 31.83
C ALA A 277 17.17 14.53 32.03
N LEU A 278 17.93 14.68 30.95
CA LEU A 278 19.31 15.17 31.00
C LEU A 278 19.40 16.62 31.52
N ILE A 279 18.50 17.49 31.04
CA ILE A 279 18.44 18.89 31.53
C ILE A 279 18.10 18.91 33.02
N ILE A 280 17.11 18.14 33.47
CA ILE A 280 16.75 18.04 34.89
C ILE A 280 17.96 17.54 35.70
N LEU A 281 18.67 16.52 35.22
CA LEU A 281 19.87 15.99 35.89
C LEU A 281 20.96 17.06 36.01
N ILE A 282 21.22 17.82 34.96
CA ILE A 282 22.20 18.92 34.97
C ILE A 282 21.80 19.98 36.01
N ILE A 283 20.50 20.35 36.05
CA ILE A 283 19.97 21.31 37.03
C ILE A 283 20.17 20.78 38.47
N LEU A 284 19.88 19.52 38.72
CA LEU A 284 20.06 18.90 40.06
C LEU A 284 21.55 18.86 40.45
N ILE A 285 22.46 18.54 39.52
CA ILE A 285 23.90 18.58 39.77
C ILE A 285 24.34 20.03 40.10
N PHE A 286 23.84 21.00 39.35
CA PHE A 286 24.17 22.40 39.61
C PHE A 286 23.61 22.87 40.96
N ILE A 287 22.39 22.53 41.32
CA ILE A 287 21.79 22.85 42.62
C ILE A 287 22.59 22.21 43.74
N THR A 288 22.97 20.94 43.67
CA THR A 288 23.74 20.25 44.69
C THR A 288 25.17 20.86 44.84
N TRP A 289 25.80 21.22 43.71
CA TRP A 289 27.07 21.92 43.71
C TRP A 289 26.96 23.31 44.36
N TYR A 290 25.92 24.08 44.01
CA TYR A 290 25.61 25.41 44.55
C TYR A 290 25.42 25.35 46.07
N ILE A 291 24.57 24.38 46.55
CA ILE A 291 24.30 24.18 47.96
C ILE A 291 25.60 23.81 48.72
N LYS A 292 26.40 22.87 48.22
CA LYS A 292 27.68 22.49 48.81
C LYS A 292 28.68 23.65 48.85
N ARG A 293 28.68 24.54 47.89
CA ARG A 293 29.56 25.70 47.81
C ARG A 293 29.14 26.82 48.76
N HIS A 294 27.86 27.05 48.91
CA HIS A 294 27.36 28.20 49.72
C HIS A 294 26.85 27.83 51.12
N PHE A 295 26.51 26.57 51.36
CA PHE A 295 26.03 26.12 52.66
C PHE A 295 26.98 25.06 53.26
N LYS A 296 27.58 25.38 54.41
CA LYS A 296 28.35 24.41 55.20
C LYS A 296 27.36 23.70 56.12
N PHE A 297 26.98 22.47 55.80
CA PHE A 297 26.20 21.64 56.72
C PHE A 297 27.12 21.16 57.87
N ALA A 298 26.97 21.74 59.07
CA ALA A 298 27.60 21.20 60.28
C ALA A 298 26.74 20.01 60.74
N ILE A 299 27.28 18.81 60.64
CA ILE A 299 26.69 17.63 61.29
C ILE A 299 26.97 17.76 62.76
N VAL A 300 25.96 18.21 63.55
CA VAL A 300 26.03 18.18 65.03
C VAL A 300 25.94 16.71 65.43
N LYS A 301 27.08 16.12 65.74
CA LYS A 301 27.13 14.81 66.38
C LYS A 301 26.59 14.95 67.81
N LYS A 302 25.41 14.43 68.06
CA LYS A 302 24.81 14.36 69.38
C LYS A 302 25.65 13.39 70.22
N GLU A 303 26.52 13.95 71.06
CA GLU A 303 27.31 13.20 72.02
C GLU A 303 26.37 12.70 73.12
N ASN A 304 26.19 11.38 73.22
CA ASN A 304 25.46 10.74 74.31
C ASN A 304 26.25 10.95 75.58
N THR A 305 25.78 11.88 76.42
CA THR A 305 26.22 11.99 77.80
C THR A 305 25.50 10.92 78.59
N GLU A 306 26.06 9.72 78.65
CA GLU A 306 25.58 8.65 79.51
C GLU A 306 26.55 8.51 80.72
N ASN A 307 26.05 8.84 81.90
CA ASN A 307 26.42 8.40 83.26
C ASN A 307 27.87 8.34 83.65
N LYS A 308 28.18 9.34 84.41
CA LYS A 308 29.17 9.17 85.48
C LYS A 308 28.58 9.68 86.78
N ASN A 309 27.82 8.86 87.45
CA ASN A 309 27.55 8.95 88.87
C ASN A 309 27.17 7.56 89.38
N ILE A 310 28.13 6.89 89.99
CA ILE A 310 27.98 5.98 91.12
C ILE A 310 29.48 5.65 91.47
N ASP A 311 29.87 6.22 92.56
CA ASP A 311 30.59 5.57 93.67
C ASP A 311 31.11 6.63 94.58
N THR A 312 30.48 6.81 95.73
CA THR A 312 31.10 6.95 97.01
C THR A 312 30.03 6.65 98.14
N GLN A 313 30.38 5.55 98.84
CA GLN A 313 29.89 5.02 100.12
C GLN A 313 28.77 4.02 100.09
#